data_4296a70a2cd2e83d76997d46987c06de
#
_entry.id   4296a70a2cd2e83d76997d46987c06de
#
_cell.length_a   1.000
_cell.length_b   1.000
_cell.length_c   1.000
_cell.angle_alpha   90.00
_cell.angle_beta   90.00
_cell.angle_gamma   90.00
#
_symmetry.space_group_name_H-M   'P 1'
#
loop_
_entity.id
_entity.type
_entity.pdbx_description
1 polymer ?
#
loop_
_entity_poly.entity_id
_entity_poly.type
_entity_poly.pdbx_seq_one_letter_code
_entity_poly.pdbx_strand_id
1 'polypeptide(L)'
;MKKTTVITKCLAKDQTYKDTSAVVFENGTPGLFVGRLFVLVSRETGEVAQTGKWNVYHHTGTVFPGPGFTTRKQAIEIVHKLSDLTDWTQDADAIGHDHALFDKTNRVCRGREA
;
A
#
# COMPACT_ATOMS: atom_id res chain seq x y z
N MET A 1 4.47 16.75 5.85
CA MET A 1 3.46 15.86 5.24
C MET A 1 2.24 15.77 6.11
N LYS A 2 1.09 15.77 5.50
CA LYS A 2 -0.17 15.63 6.20
C LYS A 2 -0.46 14.16 6.49
N LYS A 3 -0.89 13.87 7.72
CA LYS A 3 -1.30 12.52 8.13
C LYS A 3 -2.77 12.30 7.85
N THR A 4 -3.13 11.08 7.54
CA THR A 4 -4.52 10.62 7.48
C THR A 4 -4.58 9.16 7.91
N THR A 5 -5.78 8.63 8.05
CA THR A 5 -5.97 7.23 8.44
C THR A 5 -6.75 6.51 7.35
N VAL A 6 -6.28 5.33 6.97
CA VAL A 6 -7.00 4.43 6.06
C VAL A 6 -7.25 3.11 6.77
N ILE A 7 -8.30 2.40 6.36
CA ILE A 7 -8.58 1.07 6.85
C ILE A 7 -8.01 0.08 5.85
N THR A 8 -6.99 -0.65 6.27
CA THR A 8 -6.38 -1.72 5.47
C THR A 8 -6.83 -3.08 5.99
N LYS A 9 -6.65 -4.12 5.21
CA LYS A 9 -7.07 -5.47 5.55
C LYS A 9 -5.87 -6.39 5.73
N CYS A 10 -5.81 -7.04 6.90
CA CYS A 10 -4.80 -8.04 7.20
C CYS A 10 -5.46 -9.41 7.25
N LEU A 11 -4.83 -10.40 6.61
CA LEU A 11 -5.36 -11.77 6.55
C LEU A 11 -5.30 -12.43 7.93
N ALA A 12 -6.43 -12.91 8.41
CA ALA A 12 -6.53 -13.65 9.65
C ALA A 12 -6.44 -15.17 9.42
N LYS A 13 -6.32 -15.94 10.51
CA LYS A 13 -6.10 -17.39 10.49
C LYS A 13 -7.18 -18.17 9.73
N ASP A 14 -8.43 -17.73 9.84
CA ASP A 14 -9.58 -18.40 9.22
C ASP A 14 -9.80 -17.99 7.76
N GLN A 15 -8.81 -17.38 7.12
CA GLN A 15 -8.86 -16.86 5.75
C GLN A 15 -9.75 -15.61 5.60
N THR A 16 -10.24 -15.06 6.71
CA THR A 16 -10.91 -13.76 6.66
C THR A 16 -9.92 -12.62 6.80
N TYR A 17 -10.32 -11.43 6.38
CA TYR A 17 -9.51 -10.23 6.53
C TYR A 17 -9.96 -9.46 7.76
N LYS A 18 -8.98 -8.98 8.51
CA LYS A 18 -9.21 -8.12 9.67
C LYS A 18 -8.93 -6.67 9.28
N ASP A 19 -9.89 -5.79 9.53
CA ASP A 19 -9.71 -4.36 9.29
C ASP A 19 -8.72 -3.79 10.31
N THR A 20 -7.75 -3.04 9.84
CA THR A 20 -6.71 -2.43 10.66
C THR A 20 -6.58 -0.96 10.27
N SER A 21 -6.63 -0.07 11.25
CA SER A 21 -6.39 1.35 11.00
C SER A 21 -4.90 1.61 10.79
N ALA A 22 -4.56 2.19 9.66
CA ALA A 22 -3.19 2.54 9.33
C ALA A 22 -3.04 4.06 9.22
N VAL A 23 -2.11 4.63 9.96
CA VAL A 23 -1.75 6.04 9.80
C VAL A 23 -0.82 6.15 8.61
N VAL A 24 -1.21 6.96 7.63
CA VAL A 24 -0.49 7.14 6.38
C VAL A 24 -0.25 8.61 6.12
N PHE A 25 0.67 8.92 5.22
CA PHE A 25 1.09 10.29 4.93
C PHE A 25 0.82 10.62 3.47
N GLU A 26 0.28 11.81 3.24
CA GLU A 26 0.16 12.38 1.90
C GLU A 26 1.55 12.72 1.34
N ASN A 27 1.67 12.72 0.02
CA ASN A 27 2.97 12.89 -0.65
C ASN A 27 2.88 13.73 -1.93
N GLY A 28 1.75 14.39 -2.15
CA GLY A 28 1.53 15.23 -3.33
C GLY A 28 0.86 14.52 -4.51
N THR A 29 0.69 13.19 -4.44
CA THR A 29 -0.04 12.44 -5.47
C THR A 29 -1.42 12.06 -4.91
N PRO A 30 -2.52 12.63 -5.44
CA PRO A 30 -3.86 12.31 -4.93
C PRO A 30 -4.15 10.81 -5.06
N GLY A 31 -4.73 10.23 -4.01
CA GLY A 31 -5.10 8.82 -3.97
C GLY A 31 -4.02 7.87 -3.50
N LEU A 32 -2.76 8.32 -3.44
CA LEU A 32 -1.64 7.50 -2.94
C LEU A 32 -1.09 8.07 -1.65
N PHE A 33 -0.72 7.17 -0.75
CA PHE A 33 -0.16 7.50 0.56
C PHE A 33 1.01 6.58 0.86
N VAL A 34 1.84 6.98 1.81
CA VAL A 34 2.90 6.12 2.33
C VAL A 34 2.69 5.89 3.81
N GLY A 35 2.95 4.67 4.26
CA GLY A 35 2.76 4.29 5.67
C GLY A 35 3.55 3.05 6.01
N ARG A 36 3.55 2.71 7.30
CA ARG A 36 4.22 1.51 7.78
C ARG A 36 3.44 0.26 7.38
N LEU A 37 4.17 -0.79 7.03
CA LEU A 37 3.57 -2.09 6.80
C LEU A 37 3.17 -2.75 8.13
N PHE A 38 2.07 -3.47 8.10
CA PHE A 38 1.62 -4.32 9.20
C PHE A 38 1.93 -5.78 8.88
N VAL A 39 2.20 -6.56 9.92
CA VAL A 39 2.36 -8.01 9.82
C VAL A 39 1.41 -8.69 10.77
N LEU A 40 0.98 -9.89 10.42
CA LEU A 40 0.21 -10.74 11.30
C LEU A 40 1.16 -11.38 12.32
N VAL A 41 1.06 -10.95 13.58
CA VAL A 41 1.93 -11.41 14.66
C VAL A 41 1.51 -12.80 15.14
N SER A 42 0.20 -13.02 15.27
CA SER A 42 -0.35 -14.29 15.72
C SER A 42 -1.50 -14.71 14.82
N ARG A 43 -1.36 -15.87 14.21
CA ARG A 43 -2.43 -16.45 13.40
C ARG A 43 -3.61 -16.92 14.25
N GLU A 44 -3.40 -17.19 15.52
CA GLU A 44 -4.44 -17.67 16.41
C GLU A 44 -5.37 -16.56 16.88
N THR A 45 -4.80 -15.40 17.20
CA THR A 45 -5.56 -14.26 17.71
C THR A 45 -5.92 -13.24 16.63
N GLY A 46 -5.25 -13.30 15.49
CA GLY A 46 -5.37 -12.27 14.43
C GLY A 46 -4.70 -10.97 14.81
N GLU A 47 -3.78 -10.98 15.78
CA GLU A 47 -3.06 -9.79 16.21
C GLU A 47 -2.13 -9.30 15.11
N VAL A 48 -2.12 -7.99 14.88
CA VAL A 48 -1.25 -7.33 13.90
C VAL A 48 -0.38 -6.29 14.59
N ALA A 49 0.81 -6.05 14.02
CA ALA A 49 1.73 -5.04 14.52
C ALA A 49 2.38 -4.30 13.37
N GLN A 50 2.81 -3.06 13.62
CA GLN A 50 3.59 -2.30 12.65
C GLN A 50 5.00 -2.88 12.55
N THR A 51 5.52 -2.89 11.33
CA THR A 51 6.93 -3.23 11.07
C THR A 51 7.77 -1.97 10.97
N GLY A 52 9.09 -2.14 10.86
CA GLY A 52 10.00 -1.05 10.50
C GLY A 52 9.97 -0.70 9.01
N LYS A 53 9.22 -1.42 8.20
CA LYS A 53 9.15 -1.22 6.75
C LYS A 53 8.04 -0.23 6.38
N TRP A 54 8.24 0.46 5.27
CA TRP A 54 7.28 1.40 4.68
C TRP A 54 6.76 0.84 3.36
N ASN A 55 5.56 1.25 2.97
CA ASN A 55 5.02 0.90 1.65
C ASN A 55 4.02 1.95 1.18
N VAL A 56 3.54 1.77 -0.03
CA VAL A 56 2.53 2.62 -0.66
C VAL A 56 1.15 2.07 -0.36
N TYR A 57 0.23 2.95 0.01
CA TYR A 57 -1.18 2.64 0.24
C TYR A 57 -2.05 3.38 -0.76
N HIS A 58 -3.08 2.71 -1.25
CA HIS A 58 -4.16 3.35 -2.00
C HIS A 58 -5.18 3.92 -1.02
N HIS A 59 -5.91 4.97 -1.43
CA HIS A 59 -6.89 5.62 -0.55
C HIS A 59 -8.01 4.67 -0.08
N THR A 60 -8.23 3.57 -0.79
CA THR A 60 -9.21 2.54 -0.40
C THR A 60 -8.70 1.57 0.66
N GLY A 61 -7.45 1.72 1.09
CA GLY A 61 -6.81 0.87 2.09
C GLY A 61 -5.97 -0.27 1.51
N THR A 62 -5.95 -0.44 0.19
CA THR A 62 -5.15 -1.47 -0.46
C THR A 62 -3.66 -1.14 -0.34
N VAL A 63 -2.88 -2.12 0.11
CA VAL A 63 -1.42 -2.02 0.17
C VAL A 63 -0.85 -2.49 -1.16
N PHE A 64 0.11 -1.73 -1.69
CA PHE A 64 0.75 -2.08 -2.96
C PHE A 64 1.69 -3.28 -2.77
N PRO A 65 1.95 -4.06 -3.83
CA PRO A 65 2.76 -5.28 -3.73
C PRO A 65 4.22 -4.98 -3.41
N GLY A 66 4.94 -6.00 -2.95
CA GLY A 66 6.35 -5.93 -2.65
C GLY A 66 6.65 -6.09 -1.16
N PRO A 67 7.93 -6.31 -0.80
CA PRO A 67 8.33 -6.57 0.58
C PRO A 67 8.41 -5.31 1.44
N GLY A 68 8.11 -4.16 0.88
CA GLY A 68 8.23 -2.88 1.56
C GLY A 68 9.63 -2.27 1.42
N PHE A 69 9.79 -1.08 1.99
CA PHE A 69 11.00 -0.28 1.88
C PHE A 69 11.51 0.05 3.28
N THR A 70 12.83 0.19 3.42
CA THR A 70 13.43 0.45 4.73
C THR A 70 13.20 1.89 5.20
N THR A 71 12.94 2.81 4.29
CA THR A 71 12.72 4.21 4.63
C THR A 71 11.46 4.77 3.97
N ARG A 72 10.88 5.79 4.61
CA ARG A 72 9.76 6.53 4.04
C ARG A 72 10.14 7.19 2.71
N LYS A 73 11.36 7.69 2.61
CA LYS A 73 11.86 8.33 1.39
C LYS A 73 11.81 7.38 0.20
N GLN A 74 12.19 6.13 0.38
CA GLN A 74 12.14 5.11 -0.69
C GLN A 74 10.70 4.87 -1.14
N ALA A 75 9.75 4.77 -0.20
CA ALA A 75 8.34 4.61 -0.53
C ALA A 75 7.80 5.83 -1.31
N ILE A 76 8.20 7.03 -0.94
CA ILE A 76 7.82 8.26 -1.65
C ILE A 76 8.38 8.27 -3.07
N GLU A 77 9.60 7.81 -3.28
CA GLU A 77 10.20 7.69 -4.62
C GLU A 77 9.37 6.75 -5.51
N ILE A 78 8.86 5.66 -4.94
CA ILE A 78 7.97 4.75 -5.67
C ILE A 78 6.66 5.45 -6.04
N VAL A 79 6.07 6.24 -5.12
CA VAL A 79 4.88 7.02 -5.44
C VAL A 79 5.12 7.95 -6.63
N HIS A 80 6.26 8.62 -6.68
CA HIS A 80 6.59 9.50 -7.81
C HIS A 80 6.66 8.73 -9.13
N LYS A 81 7.17 7.51 -9.12
CA LYS A 81 7.21 6.66 -10.32
C LYS A 81 5.82 6.18 -10.72
N LEU A 82 4.90 6.02 -9.77
CA LEU A 82 3.53 5.59 -10.04
C LEU A 82 2.62 6.74 -10.47
N SER A 83 2.97 7.98 -10.14
CA SER A 83 2.08 9.13 -10.25
C SER A 83 1.52 9.36 -11.65
N ASP A 84 2.30 9.05 -12.68
CA ASP A 84 1.92 9.29 -14.09
C ASP A 84 1.23 8.09 -14.75
N LEU A 85 1.09 6.96 -14.03
CA LEU A 85 0.52 5.75 -14.63
C LEU A 85 -0.99 5.83 -14.82
N THR A 86 -1.68 6.47 -13.91
CA THR A 86 -3.14 6.61 -13.93
C THR A 86 -3.61 7.63 -12.91
N ASP A 87 -4.91 7.89 -12.88
CA ASP A 87 -5.57 8.63 -11.82
C ASP A 87 -5.80 7.69 -10.62
N TRP A 88 -5.02 7.85 -9.57
CA TRP A 88 -5.08 7.00 -8.40
C TRP A 88 -6.25 7.31 -7.46
N THR A 89 -7.06 8.33 -7.76
CA THR A 89 -8.28 8.62 -7.00
C THR A 89 -9.44 7.68 -7.36
N GLN A 90 -9.27 6.86 -8.40
CA GLN A 90 -10.23 5.84 -8.80
C GLN A 90 -10.37 4.76 -7.72
N ASP A 91 -11.46 4.00 -7.79
CA ASP A 91 -11.66 2.84 -6.92
C ASP A 91 -10.65 1.72 -7.24
N ALA A 92 -10.32 0.92 -6.23
CA ALA A 92 -9.40 -0.20 -6.40
C ALA A 92 -9.88 -1.20 -7.46
N ASP A 93 -11.20 -1.41 -7.58
CA ASP A 93 -11.78 -2.31 -8.58
C ASP A 93 -11.51 -1.83 -10.01
N ALA A 94 -11.67 -0.54 -10.27
CA ALA A 94 -11.40 0.04 -11.58
C ALA A 94 -9.93 -0.15 -11.97
N ILE A 95 -9.01 0.05 -11.01
CA ILE A 95 -7.58 -0.13 -11.23
C ILE A 95 -7.24 -1.61 -11.43
N GLY A 96 -7.83 -2.49 -10.63
CA GLY A 96 -7.58 -3.92 -10.70
C GLY A 96 -8.04 -4.60 -11.99
N HIS A 97 -8.98 -4.01 -12.72
CA HIS A 97 -9.44 -4.53 -14.00
C HIS A 97 -8.51 -4.16 -15.17
N ASP A 98 -7.60 -3.23 -14.99
CA ASP A 98 -6.63 -2.86 -16.00
C ASP A 98 -5.35 -3.69 -15.82
N HIS A 99 -5.25 -4.78 -16.57
CA HIS A 99 -4.13 -5.72 -16.44
C HIS A 99 -2.79 -5.09 -16.82
N ALA A 100 -2.76 -4.22 -17.82
CA ALA A 100 -1.54 -3.54 -18.23
C ALA A 100 -1.04 -2.59 -17.14
N LEU A 101 -1.96 -1.87 -16.51
CA LEU A 101 -1.66 -1.00 -15.37
C LEU A 101 -1.17 -1.80 -14.18
N PHE A 102 -1.82 -2.92 -13.88
CA PHE A 102 -1.43 -3.82 -12.79
C PHE A 102 0.00 -4.31 -12.97
N ASP A 103 0.36 -4.76 -14.17
CA ASP A 103 1.71 -5.22 -14.48
C ASP A 103 2.75 -4.10 -14.30
N LYS A 104 2.49 -2.91 -14.81
CA LYS A 104 3.39 -1.76 -14.65
C LYS A 104 3.56 -1.39 -13.17
N THR A 105 2.48 -1.32 -12.43
CA THR A 105 2.49 -1.02 -11.00
C THR A 105 3.34 -2.05 -10.25
N ASN A 106 3.13 -3.32 -10.54
CA ASN A 106 3.86 -4.41 -9.90
C ASN A 106 5.36 -4.32 -10.16
N ARG A 107 5.77 -4.02 -11.39
CA ARG A 107 7.18 -3.83 -11.75
C ARG A 107 7.83 -2.68 -10.99
N VAL A 108 7.14 -1.55 -10.92
CA VAL A 108 7.63 -0.37 -10.20
C VAL A 108 7.78 -0.68 -8.71
N CYS A 109 6.76 -1.26 -8.10
CA CYS A 109 6.77 -1.57 -6.67
C CYS A 109 7.81 -2.60 -6.29
N ARG A 110 8.15 -3.50 -7.19
CA ARG A 110 9.16 -4.54 -6.94
C ARG A 110 10.56 -4.14 -7.41
N GLY A 111 10.74 -2.89 -7.88
CA GLY A 111 12.03 -2.40 -8.33
C GLY A 111 12.52 -2.99 -9.64
N ARG A 112 11.61 -3.56 -10.45
CA ARG A 112 11.96 -4.17 -11.76
C ARG A 112 11.81 -3.21 -12.93
N GLU A 113 11.22 -2.06 -12.67
CA GLU A 113 11.08 -1.02 -13.67
C GLU A 113 12.40 -0.31 -13.88
N ALA A 114 12.84 -0.27 -15.10
CA ALA A 114 14.07 0.42 -15.46
C ALA A 114 13.84 1.93 -15.57
#